data_419afc69c1d475cd5055cae5aee2a4df
#
_entry.id   419afc69c1d475cd5055cae5aee2a4df
#
_cell.length_a   1.000
_cell.length_b   1.000
_cell.length_c   1.000
_cell.angle_alpha   90.00
_cell.angle_beta   90.00
_cell.angle_gamma   90.00
#
_symmetry.space_group_name_H-M   'P 1'
#
loop_
_entity.id
_entity.type
_entity.pdbx_description
1 polymer ?
#
loop_
_entity_poly.entity_id
_entity_poly.type
_entity_poly.pdbx_seq_one_letter_code
_entity_poly.pdbx_strand_id
1 'polypeptide(L)'
;MGAGILPIAIYRNNIYLLLSMEIQDNKWSDFGGKQEKNESKYETALREGYEESNGFFGTLNNLNHLIKDNLIIEIEKKDNSYKSYLFQIEFDINLPIYFNNNSKFINKNFE
;
A
#
# COMPACT_ATOMS: atom_id res chain seq x y z
N MET A 1 -16.07 -6.17 -1.71
CA MET A 1 -15.19 -6.04 -0.54
C MET A 1 -13.74 -6.12 -0.97
N GLY A 2 -12.89 -5.34 -0.37
CA GLY A 2 -11.49 -5.32 -0.74
C GLY A 2 -10.60 -4.80 0.38
N ALA A 3 -9.29 -4.89 0.13
CA ALA A 3 -8.28 -4.37 1.04
C ALA A 3 -6.96 -4.18 0.31
N GLY A 4 -6.11 -3.35 0.89
CA GLY A 4 -4.81 -3.07 0.32
C GLY A 4 -3.83 -2.56 1.36
N ILE A 5 -2.63 -2.29 0.89
CA ILE A 5 -1.56 -1.71 1.69
C ILE A 5 -1.16 -0.36 1.12
N LEU A 6 -0.76 0.55 1.99
CA LEU A 6 -0.32 1.87 1.57
C LEU A 6 1.01 2.19 2.27
N PRO A 7 2.13 2.07 1.54
CA PRO A 7 3.42 2.44 2.11
C PRO A 7 3.52 3.95 2.31
N ILE A 8 4.04 4.36 3.46
CA ILE A 8 4.19 5.75 3.83
C ILE A 8 5.64 6.01 4.20
N ALA A 9 6.22 7.07 3.63
CA ALA A 9 7.56 7.50 3.98
C ALA A 9 7.51 8.91 4.59
N ILE A 10 8.30 9.13 5.63
CA ILE A 10 8.42 10.43 6.29
C ILE A 10 9.81 10.97 5.98
N TYR A 11 9.87 12.15 5.38
CA TYR A 11 11.13 12.76 4.99
C TYR A 11 11.04 14.28 5.14
N ARG A 12 11.96 14.87 5.89
CA ARG A 12 12.05 16.33 6.12
C ARG A 12 10.70 16.93 6.56
N ASN A 13 10.05 16.31 7.54
CA ASN A 13 8.76 16.71 8.10
C ASN A 13 7.58 16.64 7.11
N ASN A 14 7.76 15.96 5.98
CA ASN A 14 6.67 15.71 5.04
C ASN A 14 6.32 14.23 5.04
N ILE A 15 5.05 13.95 4.78
CA ILE A 15 4.57 12.59 4.64
C ILE A 15 4.33 12.32 3.16
N TYR A 16 4.92 11.23 2.67
CA TYR A 16 4.80 10.80 1.28
C TYR A 16 4.05 9.47 1.24
N LEU A 17 3.00 9.43 0.45
CA LEU A 17 2.23 8.22 0.18
C LEU A 17 2.72 7.60 -1.11
N LEU A 18 3.12 6.33 -1.09
CA LEU A 18 3.49 5.61 -2.30
C LEU A 18 2.23 5.00 -2.91
N LEU A 19 1.83 5.49 -4.06
CA LEU A 19 0.63 5.05 -4.75
C LEU A 19 0.97 4.22 -5.98
N SER A 20 0.09 3.29 -6.31
CA SER A 20 0.13 2.45 -7.50
C SER A 20 -0.90 2.91 -8.51
N MET A 21 -0.60 2.80 -9.80
CA MET A 21 -1.57 3.07 -10.85
C MET A 21 -2.37 1.82 -11.17
N GLU A 22 -3.68 1.95 -11.10
CA GLU A 22 -4.59 0.92 -11.59
C GLU A 22 -4.86 1.19 -13.07
N ILE A 23 -4.36 0.29 -13.93
CA ILE A 23 -4.35 0.53 -15.38
C ILE A 23 -5.77 0.61 -15.95
N GLN A 24 -6.67 -0.26 -15.49
CA GLN A 24 -8.04 -0.31 -16.03
C GLN A 24 -8.81 0.98 -15.78
N ASP A 25 -8.71 1.54 -14.59
CA ASP A 25 -9.47 2.73 -14.21
C ASP A 25 -8.66 4.01 -14.35
N ASN A 26 -7.39 3.91 -14.71
CA ASN A 26 -6.46 5.04 -14.80
C ASN A 26 -6.45 5.87 -13.52
N LYS A 27 -6.45 5.19 -12.36
CA LYS A 27 -6.48 5.81 -11.04
C LYS A 27 -5.25 5.45 -10.25
N TRP A 28 -4.82 6.39 -9.41
CA TRP A 28 -3.79 6.14 -8.42
C TRP A 28 -4.43 5.72 -7.10
N SER A 29 -3.97 4.61 -6.53
CA SER A 29 -4.54 4.07 -5.32
C SER A 29 -3.48 3.35 -4.48
N ASP A 30 -3.88 2.80 -3.35
CA ASP A 30 -3.03 1.88 -2.60
C ASP A 30 -2.76 0.60 -3.43
N PHE A 31 -1.92 -0.27 -2.90
CA PHE A 31 -1.65 -1.58 -3.50
C PHE A 31 -2.69 -2.56 -2.95
N GLY A 32 -3.76 -2.75 -3.69
CA GLY A 32 -4.87 -3.54 -3.18
C GLY A 32 -5.76 -4.10 -4.25
N GLY A 33 -6.80 -4.78 -3.81
CA GLY A 33 -7.75 -5.39 -4.69
C GLY A 33 -8.91 -6.07 -3.96
N LYS A 34 -9.58 -6.95 -4.68
CA LYS A 34 -10.81 -7.58 -4.25
C LYS A 34 -10.55 -8.73 -3.29
N GLN A 35 -11.34 -8.78 -2.23
CA GLN A 35 -11.33 -9.87 -1.26
C GLN A 35 -11.85 -11.15 -1.89
N GLU A 36 -11.11 -12.24 -1.71
CA GLU A 36 -11.53 -13.56 -2.14
C GLU A 36 -12.29 -14.27 -1.02
N LYS A 37 -12.99 -15.34 -1.39
CA LYS A 37 -13.74 -16.14 -0.45
C LYS A 37 -12.82 -16.72 0.61
N ASN A 38 -13.26 -16.66 1.86
CA ASN A 38 -12.53 -17.16 3.03
C ASN A 38 -11.27 -16.38 3.40
N GLU A 39 -11.03 -15.22 2.78
CA GLU A 39 -9.96 -14.33 3.21
C GLU A 39 -10.46 -13.32 4.23
N SER A 40 -9.63 -13.04 5.24
CA SER A 40 -9.81 -11.83 6.04
C SER A 40 -9.38 -10.62 5.22
N LYS A 41 -9.74 -9.42 5.65
CA LYS A 41 -9.28 -8.19 4.99
C LYS A 41 -7.77 -8.08 5.02
N TYR A 42 -7.13 -8.44 6.13
CA TYR A 42 -5.67 -8.41 6.20
C TYR A 42 -5.03 -9.41 5.22
N GLU A 43 -5.58 -10.61 5.12
CA GLU A 43 -5.08 -11.60 4.16
C GLU A 43 -5.21 -11.09 2.72
N THR A 44 -6.32 -10.43 2.41
CA THR A 44 -6.52 -9.79 1.10
C THR A 44 -5.48 -8.70 0.87
N ALA A 45 -5.29 -7.82 1.84
CA ALA A 45 -4.31 -6.73 1.75
C ALA A 45 -2.90 -7.27 1.51
N LEU A 46 -2.53 -8.31 2.23
CA LEU A 46 -1.21 -8.94 2.10
C LEU A 46 -1.02 -9.55 0.72
N ARG A 47 -1.99 -10.33 0.25
CA ARG A 47 -1.93 -10.99 -1.06
C ARG A 47 -1.92 -9.96 -2.19
N GLU A 48 -2.87 -9.04 -2.19
CA GLU A 48 -2.97 -8.01 -3.22
C GLU A 48 -1.76 -7.07 -3.19
N GLY A 49 -1.30 -6.71 -2.00
CA GLY A 49 -0.11 -5.89 -1.86
C GLY A 49 1.14 -6.56 -2.43
N TYR A 50 1.28 -7.86 -2.22
CA TYR A 50 2.36 -8.64 -2.80
C TYR A 50 2.24 -8.67 -4.33
N GLU A 51 1.07 -8.98 -4.86
CA GLU A 51 0.83 -9.08 -6.30
C GLU A 51 1.03 -7.72 -7.01
N GLU A 52 0.40 -6.67 -6.49
CA GLU A 52 0.43 -5.35 -7.11
C GLU A 52 1.81 -4.70 -7.04
N SER A 53 2.61 -5.05 -6.04
CA SER A 53 4.00 -4.57 -5.94
C SER A 53 4.99 -5.47 -6.67
N ASN A 54 4.51 -6.53 -7.32
CA ASN A 54 5.35 -7.53 -8.00
C ASN A 54 6.40 -8.15 -7.07
N GLY A 55 6.04 -8.32 -5.80
CA GLY A 55 6.95 -8.89 -4.82
C GLY A 55 8.12 -7.98 -4.44
N PHE A 56 8.02 -6.68 -4.73
CA PHE A 56 9.11 -5.74 -4.45
C PHE A 56 9.54 -5.73 -2.98
N PHE A 57 8.60 -5.89 -2.06
CA PHE A 57 8.87 -5.89 -0.62
C PHE A 57 9.33 -7.25 -0.09
N GLY A 58 9.65 -8.18 -0.98
CA GLY A 58 10.08 -9.52 -0.62
C GLY A 58 8.96 -10.55 -0.72
N THR A 59 9.13 -11.67 -0.02
CA THR A 59 8.10 -12.71 0.03
C THR A 59 6.86 -12.23 0.78
N LEU A 60 5.77 -13.00 0.71
CA LEU A 60 4.58 -12.72 1.53
C LEU A 60 4.93 -12.63 3.00
N ASN A 61 5.82 -13.50 3.48
CA ASN A 61 6.24 -13.49 4.87
C ASN A 61 7.05 -12.24 5.21
N ASN A 62 7.96 -11.82 4.32
CA ASN A 62 8.70 -10.57 4.50
C ASN A 62 7.76 -9.37 4.55
N LEU A 63 6.81 -9.30 3.64
CA LEU A 63 5.83 -8.21 3.60
C LEU A 63 4.98 -8.20 4.88
N ASN A 64 4.55 -9.37 5.34
CA ASN A 64 3.79 -9.48 6.57
C ASN A 64 4.54 -8.90 7.78
N HIS A 65 5.82 -9.25 7.92
CA HIS A 65 6.65 -8.71 8.99
C HIS A 65 6.85 -7.20 8.85
N LEU A 66 7.10 -6.73 7.63
CA LEU A 66 7.31 -5.31 7.35
C LEU A 66 6.07 -4.50 7.76
N ILE A 67 4.90 -4.96 7.39
CA ILE A 67 3.64 -4.28 7.75
C ILE A 67 3.43 -4.31 9.26
N LYS A 68 3.52 -5.46 9.88
CA LYS A 68 3.25 -5.60 11.32
C LYS A 68 4.23 -4.80 12.18
N ASP A 69 5.49 -4.78 11.80
CA ASP A 69 6.52 -4.07 12.56
C ASP A 69 6.45 -2.56 12.38
N ASN A 70 5.84 -2.08 11.30
CA ASN A 70 5.84 -0.66 10.93
C ASN A 70 4.44 -0.08 10.73
N LEU A 71 3.42 -0.78 11.15
CA LEU A 71 2.04 -0.33 10.98
C LEU A 71 1.82 1.00 11.69
N ILE A 72 1.25 1.97 10.96
CA ILE A 72 0.90 3.28 11.50
C ILE A 72 -0.58 3.31 11.88
N ILE A 73 -1.45 2.97 10.92
CA ILE A 73 -2.89 3.03 11.13
C ILE A 73 -3.59 2.16 10.08
N GLU A 74 -4.78 1.69 10.42
CA GLU A 74 -5.70 1.03 9.52
C GLU A 74 -6.83 1.99 9.21
N ILE A 75 -7.13 2.18 7.93
CA ILE A 75 -8.21 3.06 7.49
C ILE A 75 -9.27 2.21 6.79
N GLU A 76 -10.50 2.29 7.28
CA GLU A 76 -11.61 1.54 6.73
C GLU A 76 -12.70 2.49 6.25
N LYS A 77 -13.32 2.20 5.10
CA LYS A 77 -14.46 2.95 4.62
C LYS A 77 -15.66 2.76 5.57
N LYS A 78 -16.51 3.77 5.64
CA LYS A 78 -17.67 3.77 6.54
C LYS A 78 -18.61 2.58 6.32
N ASP A 79 -18.72 2.11 5.08
CA ASP A 79 -19.56 0.96 4.73
C ASP A 79 -18.86 -0.38 4.89
N ASN A 80 -17.63 -0.38 5.44
CA ASN A 80 -16.77 -1.55 5.62
C ASN A 80 -16.43 -2.29 4.32
N SER A 81 -16.53 -1.62 3.18
CA SER A 81 -16.28 -2.26 1.88
C SER A 81 -14.79 -2.37 1.54
N TYR A 82 -13.96 -1.54 2.15
CA TYR A 82 -12.54 -1.49 1.84
C TYR A 82 -11.71 -1.08 3.05
N LYS A 83 -10.55 -1.71 3.22
CA LYS A 83 -9.63 -1.39 4.31
C LYS A 83 -8.21 -1.28 3.80
N SER A 84 -7.53 -0.19 4.15
CA SER A 84 -6.12 0.03 3.83
C SER A 84 -5.27 -0.03 5.09
N TYR A 85 -4.14 -0.72 4.99
CA TYR A 85 -3.14 -0.84 6.05
C TYR A 85 -1.97 0.05 5.70
N LEU A 86 -1.79 1.10 6.49
CA LEU A 86 -0.75 2.11 6.28
C LEU A 86 0.47 1.76 7.12
N PHE A 87 1.61 1.58 6.48
CA PHE A 87 2.84 1.20 7.17
C PHE A 87 4.01 2.05 6.68
N GLN A 88 4.98 2.27 7.57
CA GLN A 88 6.12 3.13 7.27
C GLN A 88 7.22 2.38 6.54
N ILE A 89 7.75 3.02 5.51
CA ILE A 89 8.94 2.59 4.78
C ILE A 89 9.96 3.73 4.78
N GLU A 90 11.20 3.43 4.42
CA GLU A 90 12.19 4.47 4.20
C GLU A 90 11.88 5.22 2.91
N PHE A 91 12.08 6.55 2.93
CA PHE A 91 11.89 7.37 1.74
C PHE A 91 13.03 7.11 0.76
N ASP A 92 12.67 6.73 -0.47
CA ASP A 92 13.60 6.60 -1.59
C ASP A 92 12.90 7.18 -2.82
N ILE A 93 13.39 8.33 -3.28
CA ILE A 93 12.79 9.04 -4.41
C ILE A 93 12.76 8.20 -5.69
N ASN A 94 13.62 7.18 -5.76
CA ASN A 94 13.72 6.31 -6.93
C ASN A 94 12.75 5.12 -6.87
N LEU A 95 12.02 4.93 -5.78
CA LEU A 95 11.08 3.81 -5.66
C LEU A 95 10.11 3.71 -6.83
N PRO A 96 9.50 4.81 -7.31
CA PRO A 96 8.59 4.71 -8.46
C PRO A 96 9.25 4.14 -9.72
N ILE A 97 10.55 4.33 -9.90
CA ILE A 97 11.30 3.80 -11.05
C ILE A 97 11.32 2.27 -11.02
N TYR A 98 11.46 1.68 -9.83
CA TYR A 98 11.47 0.22 -9.67
C TYR A 98 10.12 -0.42 -10.03
N PHE A 99 9.05 0.36 -10.06
CA PHE A 99 7.72 -0.08 -10.46
C PHE A 99 7.39 0.34 -11.91
N ASN A 100 8.41 0.64 -12.73
CA ASN A 100 8.26 1.08 -14.13
C ASN A 100 7.34 2.31 -14.24
N ASN A 101 7.44 3.22 -13.27
CA ASN A 101 6.62 4.42 -13.17
C ASN A 101 5.11 4.13 -13.00
N ASN A 102 4.76 2.91 -12.60
CA ASN A 102 3.38 2.56 -12.23
C ASN A 102 3.08 2.86 -10.76
N SER A 103 3.97 3.61 -10.11
CA SER A 103 3.76 4.12 -8.76
C SER A 103 4.31 5.54 -8.67
N LYS A 104 3.92 6.26 -7.63
CA LYS A 104 4.43 7.60 -7.35
C LYS A 104 4.28 7.93 -5.87
N PHE A 105 5.15 8.82 -5.39
CA PHE A 105 4.97 9.43 -4.08
C PHE A 105 4.09 10.68 -4.20
N ILE A 106 3.13 10.80 -3.30
CA ILE A 106 2.36 12.04 -3.12
C ILE A 106 2.75 12.60 -1.77
N ASN A 107 3.19 13.88 -1.80
CA ASN A 107 3.48 14.61 -0.57
C ASN A 107 2.18 15.01 0.10
N LYS A 108 2.03 14.62 1.36
CA LYS A 108 0.89 14.99 2.18
C LYS A 108 1.38 15.97 3.24
N ASN A 109 1.13 17.26 3.05
CA ASN A 109 1.44 18.28 4.05
C ASN A 109 0.36 18.33 5.11
N PHE A 110 0.78 18.29 6.36
CA PHE A 110 -0.10 18.59 7.49
C PHE A 110 0.16 20.02 7.91
N GLU A 111 -0.80 20.83 7.76
CA GLU A 111 -0.79 22.18 8.30
C GLU A 111 -1.66 22.26 9.55
#